data_908a6d843a5bf83706c452d762537c72
#
_entry.id   908a6d843a5bf83706c452d762537c72
#
_cell.length_a   1.000
_cell.length_b   1.000
_cell.length_c   1.000
_cell.angle_alpha   90.00
_cell.angle_beta   90.00
_cell.angle_gamma   90.00
#
_symmetry.space_group_name_H-M   'P 1'
#
loop_
_entity.id
_entity.type
_entity.pdbx_description
1 polymer ?
#
loop_
_entity_poly.entity_id
_entity_poly.type
_entity_poly.pdbx_seq_one_letter_code
_entity_poly.pdbx_strand_id
1 'polypeptide(L)'
;MLEICGINKTFNPGTVNANHALKDLSLHLAEGESIAVIGGNGAGKSTLLNAVAGVWSVDSGSIHLDGVDITHLPEYKRAKYIGRVFQDPMMGTAANMQIEENLALAARRGGRRSLRMGITKAEREQFRELLKILGLGLEDRLTDKVGLLSGGQRQALTLLMATLQKPKLLLLDEHTAALDPKTAAKVMEVTRTLVNQDQLTTLMITHNMRDAIEYGDRLLMMYGGRIVVDVAGEEKKKLTVEQLLNMFSQASGSDEVDDKLVLS
;
A
#
# COMPACT_ATOMS: atom_id res chain seq x y z
N MET A 1 5.07 1.62 16.45
CA MET A 1 3.93 1.83 15.55
C MET A 1 3.50 0.52 14.89
N LEU A 2 4.09 -0.01 13.79
CA LEU A 2 3.86 -1.38 13.36
C LEU A 2 5.02 -2.26 13.81
N GLU A 3 4.72 -3.36 14.48
CA GLU A 3 5.70 -4.36 14.93
C GLU A 3 5.26 -5.73 14.40
N ILE A 4 6.13 -6.38 13.68
CA ILE A 4 5.96 -7.75 13.16
C ILE A 4 7.08 -8.58 13.76
N CYS A 5 6.71 -9.64 14.48
CA CYS A 5 7.66 -10.50 15.18
C CYS A 5 7.56 -11.94 14.71
N GLY A 6 8.56 -12.43 13.98
CA GLY A 6 8.76 -13.82 13.62
C GLY A 6 7.58 -14.47 12.89
N ILE A 7 6.91 -13.74 11.98
CA ILE A 7 5.73 -14.28 11.29
C ILE A 7 6.13 -15.34 10.26
N ASN A 8 5.34 -16.41 10.24
CA ASN A 8 5.44 -17.47 9.24
C ASN A 8 4.12 -17.65 8.52
N LYS A 9 4.19 -17.95 7.22
CA LYS A 9 3.02 -18.29 6.41
C LYS A 9 3.35 -19.33 5.36
N THR A 10 2.65 -20.47 5.43
CA THR A 10 2.73 -21.54 4.44
C THR A 10 1.36 -21.73 3.79
N PHE A 11 1.33 -21.70 2.47
CA PHE A 11 0.16 -22.07 1.69
C PHE A 11 0.19 -23.56 1.37
N ASN A 12 -0.97 -24.20 1.35
CA ASN A 12 -1.16 -25.62 1.03
C ASN A 12 -0.22 -26.56 1.81
N PRO A 13 -0.10 -26.43 3.15
CA PRO A 13 0.81 -27.27 3.93
C PRO A 13 0.48 -28.75 3.76
N GLY A 14 1.53 -29.60 3.72
CA GLY A 14 1.37 -31.05 3.57
C GLY A 14 1.03 -31.53 2.16
N THR A 15 1.02 -30.65 1.16
CA THR A 15 0.80 -31.01 -0.25
C THR A 15 2.05 -30.78 -1.09
N VAL A 16 2.08 -31.33 -2.32
CA VAL A 16 3.16 -31.08 -3.30
C VAL A 16 3.28 -29.61 -3.72
N ASN A 17 2.22 -28.83 -3.50
CA ASN A 17 2.16 -27.39 -3.78
C ASN A 17 2.39 -26.54 -2.53
N ALA A 18 2.96 -27.10 -1.47
CA ALA A 18 3.28 -26.34 -0.26
C ALA A 18 4.27 -25.22 -0.58
N ASN A 19 3.91 -23.99 -0.21
CA ASN A 19 4.74 -22.80 -0.42
C ASN A 19 4.90 -22.04 0.90
N HIS A 20 6.10 -22.04 1.47
CA HIS A 20 6.46 -21.27 2.66
C HIS A 20 6.79 -19.84 2.21
N ALA A 21 5.78 -19.01 2.16
CA ALA A 21 5.80 -17.65 1.58
C ALA A 21 6.37 -16.58 2.52
N LEU A 22 6.28 -16.76 3.85
CA LEU A 22 6.96 -15.91 4.85
C LEU A 22 7.68 -16.83 5.83
N LYS A 23 8.95 -16.50 6.12
CA LYS A 23 9.86 -17.34 6.89
C LYS A 23 10.52 -16.54 8.01
N ASP A 24 9.94 -16.63 9.22
CA ASP A 24 10.47 -15.95 10.42
C ASP A 24 10.72 -14.47 10.16
N LEU A 25 9.73 -13.79 9.52
CA LEU A 25 9.87 -12.42 9.11
C LEU A 25 9.55 -11.49 10.28
N SER A 26 10.52 -10.63 10.59
CA SER A 26 10.37 -9.56 11.59
C SER A 26 10.59 -8.21 10.94
N LEU A 27 9.77 -7.21 11.32
CA LEU A 27 9.85 -5.86 10.79
C LEU A 27 9.30 -4.87 11.81
N HIS A 28 9.98 -3.76 11.97
CA HIS A 28 9.49 -2.62 12.75
C HIS A 28 9.39 -1.38 11.85
N LEU A 29 8.23 -0.70 11.89
CA LEU A 29 8.02 0.64 11.32
C LEU A 29 7.76 1.62 12.44
N ALA A 30 8.49 2.73 12.44
CA ALA A 30 8.21 3.86 13.32
C ALA A 30 6.96 4.64 12.86
N GLU A 31 6.42 5.48 13.72
CA GLU A 31 5.33 6.40 13.35
C GLU A 31 5.84 7.44 12.35
N GLY A 32 5.08 7.68 11.29
CA GLY A 32 5.44 8.59 10.20
C GLY A 32 6.51 8.04 9.25
N GLU A 33 7.09 6.86 9.51
CA GLU A 33 8.09 6.25 8.61
C GLU A 33 7.41 5.71 7.34
N SER A 34 8.05 5.96 6.21
CA SER A 34 7.63 5.42 4.91
C SER A 34 8.65 4.41 4.40
N ILE A 35 8.19 3.17 4.19
CA ILE A 35 9.04 2.07 3.71
C ILE A 35 8.61 1.63 2.31
N ALA A 36 9.58 1.52 1.40
CA ALA A 36 9.41 0.86 0.11
C ALA A 36 9.90 -0.59 0.19
N VAL A 37 9.09 -1.55 -0.28
CA VAL A 37 9.41 -2.98 -0.33
C VAL A 37 9.51 -3.42 -1.77
N ILE A 38 10.64 -3.97 -2.14
CA ILE A 38 10.90 -4.55 -3.46
C ILE A 38 11.29 -6.03 -3.36
N GLY A 39 11.38 -6.69 -4.49
CA GLY A 39 11.78 -8.10 -4.60
C GLY A 39 11.13 -8.77 -5.80
N GLY A 40 11.66 -9.89 -6.24
CA GLY A 40 11.14 -10.67 -7.36
C GLY A 40 9.74 -11.25 -7.12
N ASN A 41 9.20 -11.86 -8.18
CA ASN A 41 7.93 -12.59 -8.08
C ASN A 41 8.08 -13.77 -7.10
N GLY A 42 7.07 -13.98 -6.25
CA GLY A 42 7.14 -15.02 -5.22
C GLY A 42 8.02 -14.70 -4.01
N ALA A 43 8.64 -13.51 -3.92
CA ALA A 43 9.46 -13.12 -2.77
C ALA A 43 8.69 -13.00 -1.43
N GLY A 44 7.35 -12.97 -1.47
CA GLY A 44 6.50 -12.86 -0.28
C GLY A 44 5.92 -11.48 -0.03
N LYS A 45 6.18 -10.49 -0.87
CA LYS A 45 5.74 -9.08 -0.70
C LYS A 45 4.23 -8.95 -0.49
N SER A 46 3.42 -9.43 -1.43
CA SER A 46 1.96 -9.38 -1.32
C SER A 46 1.43 -10.25 -0.18
N THR A 47 2.15 -11.33 0.18
CA THR A 47 1.83 -12.15 1.34
C THR A 47 2.02 -11.36 2.64
N LEU A 48 3.13 -10.62 2.77
CA LEU A 48 3.39 -9.72 3.89
C LEU A 48 2.29 -8.67 4.02
N LEU A 49 1.97 -7.96 2.93
CA LEU A 49 0.96 -6.92 2.93
C LEU A 49 -0.43 -7.48 3.30
N ASN A 50 -0.81 -8.63 2.74
CA ASN A 50 -2.07 -9.30 3.04
C ASN A 50 -2.13 -9.84 4.48
N ALA A 51 -1.01 -10.29 5.06
CA ALA A 51 -0.92 -10.68 6.46
C ALA A 51 -1.15 -9.47 7.39
N VAL A 52 -0.52 -8.32 7.08
CA VAL A 52 -0.72 -7.06 7.83
C VAL A 52 -2.15 -6.55 7.67
N ALA A 53 -2.73 -6.62 6.47
CA ALA A 53 -4.12 -6.22 6.22
C ALA A 53 -5.15 -7.14 6.89
N GLY A 54 -4.77 -8.38 7.24
CA GLY A 54 -5.67 -9.37 7.85
C GLY A 54 -6.51 -10.17 6.85
N VAL A 55 -6.10 -10.16 5.57
CA VAL A 55 -6.70 -11.00 4.53
C VAL A 55 -6.32 -12.45 4.76
N TRP A 56 -5.06 -12.70 5.15
CA TRP A 56 -4.55 -14.03 5.49
C TRP A 56 -4.04 -14.05 6.92
N SER A 57 -4.41 -15.11 7.65
CA SER A 57 -3.82 -15.39 8.98
C SER A 57 -2.38 -15.86 8.83
N VAL A 58 -1.52 -15.44 9.74
CA VAL A 58 -0.18 -16.03 9.89
C VAL A 58 -0.26 -17.37 10.62
N ASP A 59 0.69 -18.26 10.38
CA ASP A 59 0.73 -19.59 11.00
C ASP A 59 1.41 -19.52 12.36
N SER A 60 2.35 -18.59 12.56
CA SER A 60 3.01 -18.26 13.83
C SER A 60 3.55 -16.84 13.81
N GLY A 61 4.02 -16.35 14.97
CA GLY A 61 4.47 -14.99 15.16
C GLY A 61 3.34 -14.03 15.53
N SER A 62 3.61 -12.73 15.56
CA SER A 62 2.63 -11.72 15.97
C SER A 62 2.76 -10.43 15.17
N ILE A 63 1.65 -9.69 15.07
CA ILE A 63 1.56 -8.39 14.41
C ILE A 63 0.86 -7.41 15.36
N HIS A 64 1.56 -6.34 15.73
CA HIS A 64 1.03 -5.27 16.57
C HIS A 64 1.00 -3.95 15.82
N LEU A 65 -0.06 -3.19 16.02
CA LEU A 65 -0.23 -1.84 15.46
C LEU A 65 -0.58 -0.88 16.59
N ASP A 66 0.28 0.09 16.87
CA ASP A 66 0.15 1.01 18.01
C ASP A 66 0.00 0.28 19.35
N GLY A 67 0.77 -0.78 19.58
CA GLY A 67 0.70 -1.61 20.79
C GLY A 67 -0.53 -2.52 20.88
N VAL A 68 -1.43 -2.46 19.90
CA VAL A 68 -2.59 -3.35 19.83
C VAL A 68 -2.23 -4.61 19.03
N ASP A 69 -2.41 -5.78 19.63
CA ASP A 69 -2.28 -7.04 18.89
C ASP A 69 -3.41 -7.18 17.88
N ILE A 70 -3.03 -7.19 16.61
CA ILE A 70 -3.94 -7.38 15.49
C ILE A 70 -3.78 -8.74 14.81
N THR A 71 -2.92 -9.61 15.32
CA THR A 71 -2.53 -10.89 14.70
C THR A 71 -3.73 -11.71 14.21
N HIS A 72 -4.75 -11.82 15.05
CA HIS A 72 -5.96 -12.61 14.77
C HIS A 72 -7.19 -11.76 14.45
N LEU A 73 -7.03 -10.42 14.31
CA LEU A 73 -8.15 -9.57 13.94
C LEU A 73 -8.45 -9.74 12.43
N PRO A 74 -9.70 -9.99 12.03
CA PRO A 74 -10.08 -10.06 10.64
C PRO A 74 -9.98 -8.69 9.95
N GLU A 75 -9.82 -8.69 8.62
CA GLU A 75 -9.62 -7.51 7.78
C GLU A 75 -10.58 -6.36 8.10
N TYR A 76 -11.89 -6.64 8.23
CA TYR A 76 -12.89 -5.60 8.49
C TYR A 76 -12.71 -4.88 9.83
N LYS A 77 -12.11 -5.53 10.84
CA LYS A 77 -11.75 -4.89 12.11
C LYS A 77 -10.49 -4.06 12.01
N ARG A 78 -9.52 -4.48 11.17
CA ARG A 78 -8.30 -3.69 10.91
C ARG A 78 -8.57 -2.49 10.01
N ALA A 79 -9.62 -2.52 9.18
CA ALA A 79 -9.96 -1.46 8.23
C ALA A 79 -10.18 -0.07 8.85
N LYS A 80 -10.46 0.03 10.15
CA LYS A 80 -10.54 1.32 10.85
C LYS A 80 -9.18 1.95 11.13
N TYR A 81 -8.11 1.14 11.14
CA TYR A 81 -6.74 1.58 11.43
C TYR A 81 -5.87 1.62 10.17
N ILE A 82 -6.18 0.77 9.18
CA ILE A 82 -5.37 0.53 8.00
C ILE A 82 -6.10 1.07 6.77
N GLY A 83 -5.45 1.98 6.03
CA GLY A 83 -5.82 2.33 4.66
C GLY A 83 -5.13 1.39 3.68
N ARG A 84 -5.80 1.01 2.61
CA ARG A 84 -5.22 0.15 1.58
C ARG A 84 -5.54 0.65 0.18
N VAL A 85 -4.53 0.69 -0.67
CA VAL A 85 -4.65 0.94 -2.11
C VAL A 85 -4.17 -0.29 -2.85
N PHE A 86 -4.98 -0.79 -3.77
CA PHE A 86 -4.71 -2.02 -4.52
C PHE A 86 -4.01 -1.71 -5.84
N GLN A 87 -3.38 -2.73 -6.42
CA GLN A 87 -2.79 -2.68 -7.75
C GLN A 87 -3.85 -2.40 -8.82
N ASP A 88 -5.00 -3.07 -8.74
CA ASP A 88 -6.15 -2.81 -9.62
C ASP A 88 -7.01 -1.68 -9.05
N PRO A 89 -7.11 -0.52 -9.75
CA PRO A 89 -7.93 0.61 -9.32
C PRO A 89 -9.43 0.27 -9.16
N MET A 90 -9.88 -0.82 -9.77
CA MET A 90 -11.28 -1.27 -9.68
C MET A 90 -11.62 -1.83 -8.30
N MET A 91 -10.65 -2.40 -7.61
CA MET A 91 -10.89 -3.08 -6.33
C MET A 91 -11.18 -2.11 -5.17
N GLY A 92 -10.71 -0.88 -5.26
CA GLY A 92 -10.88 0.12 -4.20
C GLY A 92 -12.16 0.96 -4.29
N THR A 93 -12.98 0.79 -5.35
CA THR A 93 -14.12 1.67 -5.65
C THR A 93 -15.36 0.92 -6.07
N ALA A 94 -16.54 1.52 -5.81
CA ALA A 94 -17.83 1.08 -6.33
C ALA A 94 -18.10 1.79 -7.67
N ALA A 95 -17.77 1.12 -8.79
CA ALA A 95 -17.77 1.71 -10.13
C ALA A 95 -19.13 2.30 -10.56
N ASN A 96 -20.25 1.71 -10.11
CA ASN A 96 -21.60 2.14 -10.45
C ASN A 96 -22.12 3.28 -9.56
N MET A 97 -21.40 3.63 -8.50
CA MET A 97 -21.70 4.74 -7.59
C MET A 97 -21.01 6.02 -8.02
N GLN A 98 -21.54 7.15 -7.60
CA GLN A 98 -20.96 8.47 -7.85
C GLN A 98 -19.65 8.66 -7.05
N ILE A 99 -18.84 9.65 -7.47
CA ILE A 99 -17.59 10.01 -6.75
C ILE A 99 -17.92 10.40 -5.30
N GLU A 100 -18.91 11.28 -5.10
CA GLU A 100 -19.31 11.70 -3.75
C GLU A 100 -19.85 10.55 -2.89
N GLU A 101 -20.51 9.55 -3.47
CA GLU A 101 -20.98 8.38 -2.73
C GLU A 101 -19.81 7.48 -2.29
N ASN A 102 -18.83 7.27 -3.16
CA ASN A 102 -17.61 6.56 -2.82
C ASN A 102 -16.84 7.26 -1.68
N LEU A 103 -16.67 8.57 -1.76
CA LEU A 103 -16.05 9.39 -0.70
C LEU A 103 -16.84 9.32 0.61
N ALA A 104 -18.18 9.38 0.54
CA ALA A 104 -19.03 9.27 1.72
C ALA A 104 -18.91 7.90 2.41
N LEU A 105 -18.78 6.82 1.65
CA LEU A 105 -18.52 5.48 2.21
C LEU A 105 -17.15 5.42 2.90
N ALA A 106 -16.11 5.96 2.26
CA ALA A 106 -14.76 6.02 2.81
C ALA A 106 -14.71 6.89 4.09
N ALA A 107 -15.37 8.03 4.09
CA ALA A 107 -15.46 8.95 5.24
C ALA A 107 -16.16 8.32 6.46
N ARG A 108 -16.99 7.29 6.24
CA ARG A 108 -17.72 6.57 7.31
C ARG A 108 -17.08 5.25 7.71
N ARG A 109 -15.90 4.94 7.17
CA ARG A 109 -15.15 3.72 7.49
C ARG A 109 -14.83 3.68 8.99
N GLY A 110 -15.17 2.57 9.65
CA GLY A 110 -14.95 2.38 11.10
C GLY A 110 -15.91 3.15 12.01
N GLY A 111 -16.76 4.02 11.46
CA GLY A 111 -17.76 4.79 12.21
C GLY A 111 -19.05 4.01 12.49
N ARG A 112 -19.85 4.52 13.45
CA ARG A 112 -21.21 4.00 13.70
C ARG A 112 -22.13 4.39 12.55
N ARG A 113 -22.87 3.42 12.03
CA ARG A 113 -23.90 3.67 11.02
C ARG A 113 -25.17 4.16 11.70
N SER A 114 -25.80 5.21 11.12
CA SER A 114 -27.08 5.75 11.58
C SER A 114 -27.97 6.05 10.37
N LEU A 115 -29.28 6.17 10.60
CA LEU A 115 -30.25 6.62 9.61
C LEU A 115 -30.14 8.16 9.44
N ARG A 116 -29.14 8.61 8.65
CA ARG A 116 -28.93 10.01 8.29
C ARG A 116 -29.02 10.17 6.78
N MET A 117 -29.21 11.41 6.33
CA MET A 117 -29.05 11.76 4.91
C MET A 117 -27.74 11.23 4.38
N GLY A 118 -27.75 10.65 3.18
CA GLY A 118 -26.59 10.03 2.58
C GLY A 118 -25.40 10.96 2.47
N ILE A 119 -25.62 12.18 1.91
CA ILE A 119 -24.57 13.21 1.75
C ILE A 119 -25.22 14.56 1.99
N THR A 120 -24.64 15.36 2.88
CA THR A 120 -25.07 16.74 3.16
C THR A 120 -24.40 17.72 2.21
N LYS A 121 -24.95 18.94 2.11
CA LYS A 121 -24.32 20.03 1.32
C LYS A 121 -22.91 20.36 1.84
N ALA A 122 -22.71 20.33 3.16
CA ALA A 122 -21.42 20.59 3.78
C ALA A 122 -20.40 19.50 3.44
N GLU A 123 -20.79 18.22 3.49
CA GLU A 123 -19.91 17.11 3.08
C GLU A 123 -19.55 17.19 1.60
N ARG A 124 -20.48 17.57 0.72
CA ARG A 124 -20.21 17.75 -0.70
C ARG A 124 -19.17 18.83 -0.95
N GLU A 125 -19.27 19.96 -0.24
CA GLU A 125 -18.26 21.02 -0.36
C GLU A 125 -16.90 20.57 0.17
N GLN A 126 -16.87 19.86 1.29
CA GLN A 126 -15.65 19.27 1.82
C GLN A 126 -15.01 18.28 0.81
N PHE A 127 -15.80 17.44 0.18
CA PHE A 127 -15.29 16.50 -0.84
C PHE A 127 -14.74 17.24 -2.06
N ARG A 128 -15.36 18.35 -2.47
CA ARG A 128 -14.86 19.20 -3.56
C ARG A 128 -13.47 19.74 -3.23
N GLU A 129 -13.26 20.29 -2.03
CA GLU A 129 -11.97 20.81 -1.61
C GLU A 129 -10.90 19.70 -1.55
N LEU A 130 -11.24 18.52 -1.04
CA LEU A 130 -10.32 17.38 -1.01
C LEU A 130 -9.91 16.90 -2.40
N LEU A 131 -10.85 16.88 -3.35
CA LEU A 131 -10.58 16.47 -4.73
C LEU A 131 -9.65 17.43 -5.48
N LYS A 132 -9.65 18.73 -5.14
CA LYS A 132 -8.70 19.71 -5.71
C LYS A 132 -7.24 19.34 -5.46
N ILE A 133 -6.94 18.68 -4.33
CA ILE A 133 -5.57 18.22 -3.99
C ILE A 133 -5.03 17.27 -5.07
N LEU A 134 -5.91 16.51 -5.72
CA LEU A 134 -5.52 15.55 -6.76
C LEU A 134 -5.07 16.25 -8.06
N GLY A 135 -5.57 17.46 -8.33
CA GLY A 135 -5.25 18.22 -9.56
C GLY A 135 -5.68 17.50 -10.85
N LEU A 136 -6.83 16.79 -10.80
CA LEU A 136 -7.33 15.95 -11.90
C LEU A 136 -8.71 16.37 -12.42
N GLY A 137 -9.24 17.52 -11.97
CA GLY A 137 -10.56 18.04 -12.37
C GLY A 137 -11.74 17.23 -11.83
N LEU A 138 -11.54 16.45 -10.76
CA LEU A 138 -12.59 15.61 -10.16
C LEU A 138 -13.53 16.41 -9.26
N GLU A 139 -13.12 17.58 -8.79
CA GLU A 139 -13.91 18.50 -7.98
C GLU A 139 -15.19 18.98 -8.66
N ASP A 140 -15.21 19.01 -9.98
CA ASP A 140 -16.38 19.40 -10.78
C ASP A 140 -17.24 18.21 -11.22
N ARG A 141 -16.83 16.99 -10.88
CA ARG A 141 -17.41 15.73 -11.34
C ARG A 141 -17.99 14.86 -10.23
N LEU A 142 -18.34 15.44 -9.08
CA LEU A 142 -18.81 14.74 -7.88
C LEU A 142 -19.95 13.75 -8.12
N THR A 143 -20.85 14.08 -9.06
CA THR A 143 -22.03 13.25 -9.40
C THR A 143 -21.77 12.26 -10.54
N ASP A 144 -20.56 12.27 -11.13
CA ASP A 144 -20.20 11.29 -12.15
C ASP A 144 -19.97 9.92 -11.50
N LYS A 145 -20.30 8.85 -12.25
CA LYS A 145 -20.01 7.48 -11.81
C LYS A 145 -18.50 7.23 -11.88
N VAL A 146 -17.93 6.61 -10.84
CA VAL A 146 -16.51 6.26 -10.77
C VAL A 146 -16.09 5.36 -11.94
N GLY A 147 -17.00 4.55 -12.49
CA GLY A 147 -16.76 3.75 -13.68
C GLY A 147 -16.36 4.53 -14.93
N LEU A 148 -16.67 5.84 -15.00
CA LEU A 148 -16.32 6.72 -16.12
C LEU A 148 -14.93 7.37 -15.98
N LEU A 149 -14.24 7.16 -14.86
CA LEU A 149 -12.90 7.70 -14.63
C LEU A 149 -11.84 6.91 -15.37
N SER A 150 -10.76 7.59 -15.80
CA SER A 150 -9.56 6.90 -16.27
C SER A 150 -8.91 6.09 -15.13
N GLY A 151 -8.04 5.14 -15.47
CA GLY A 151 -7.32 4.34 -14.48
C GLY A 151 -6.59 5.20 -13.44
N GLY A 152 -5.85 6.22 -13.88
CA GLY A 152 -5.13 7.14 -13.01
C GLY A 152 -6.04 8.02 -12.13
N GLN A 153 -7.13 8.54 -12.70
CA GLN A 153 -8.13 9.29 -11.93
C GLN A 153 -8.75 8.43 -10.83
N ARG A 154 -9.08 7.17 -11.16
CA ARG A 154 -9.63 6.23 -10.21
C ARG A 154 -8.62 5.85 -9.15
N GLN A 155 -7.35 5.64 -9.51
CA GLN A 155 -6.29 5.33 -8.56
C GLN A 155 -6.04 6.48 -7.59
N ALA A 156 -5.98 7.73 -8.08
CA ALA A 156 -5.86 8.91 -7.23
C ALA A 156 -7.07 9.07 -6.29
N LEU A 157 -8.29 8.79 -6.79
CA LEU A 157 -9.50 8.77 -5.95
C LEU A 157 -9.41 7.69 -4.86
N THR A 158 -8.97 6.48 -5.21
CA THR A 158 -8.80 5.37 -4.26
C THR A 158 -7.79 5.74 -3.17
N LEU A 159 -6.68 6.39 -3.54
CA LEU A 159 -5.68 6.87 -2.61
C LEU A 159 -6.26 7.92 -1.64
N LEU A 160 -7.00 8.92 -2.16
CA LEU A 160 -7.69 9.90 -1.33
C LEU A 160 -8.68 9.21 -0.37
N MET A 161 -9.47 8.25 -0.85
CA MET A 161 -10.40 7.49 -0.02
C MET A 161 -9.69 6.69 1.08
N ALA A 162 -8.52 6.10 0.78
CA ALA A 162 -7.73 5.34 1.74
C ALA A 162 -7.17 6.22 2.86
N THR A 163 -6.82 7.47 2.56
CA THR A 163 -6.21 8.44 3.49
C THR A 163 -7.22 9.32 4.23
N LEU A 164 -8.47 9.40 3.77
CA LEU A 164 -9.50 10.33 4.25
C LEU A 164 -9.72 10.30 5.78
N GLN A 165 -9.59 9.14 6.39
CA GLN A 165 -9.75 8.91 7.83
C GLN A 165 -8.41 8.90 8.60
N LYS A 166 -7.34 9.38 7.98
CA LYS A 166 -5.98 9.41 8.54
C LYS A 166 -5.63 8.06 9.19
N PRO A 167 -5.48 7.00 8.39
CA PRO A 167 -5.20 5.68 8.92
C PRO A 167 -3.88 5.67 9.69
N LYS A 168 -3.77 4.78 10.67
CA LYS A 168 -2.51 4.53 11.39
C LYS A 168 -1.42 4.00 10.47
N LEU A 169 -1.82 3.18 9.49
CA LEU A 169 -0.94 2.56 8.50
C LEU A 169 -1.59 2.62 7.13
N LEU A 170 -0.85 3.08 6.13
CA LEU A 170 -1.24 3.05 4.73
C LEU A 170 -0.47 1.94 4.00
N LEU A 171 -1.21 1.03 3.39
CA LEU A 171 -0.66 -0.05 2.57
C LEU A 171 -0.88 0.26 1.09
N LEU A 172 0.21 0.33 0.33
CA LEU A 172 0.22 0.61 -1.11
C LEU A 172 0.75 -0.63 -1.84
N ASP A 173 -0.11 -1.30 -2.61
CA ASP A 173 0.20 -2.55 -3.30
C ASP A 173 0.38 -2.29 -4.80
N GLU A 174 1.61 -2.04 -5.25
CA GLU A 174 1.98 -1.79 -6.66
C GLU A 174 1.01 -0.81 -7.36
N HIS A 175 0.57 0.21 -6.66
CA HIS A 175 -0.57 1.07 -7.00
C HIS A 175 -0.37 1.94 -8.27
N THR A 176 0.79 1.90 -8.89
CA THR A 176 1.11 2.59 -10.14
C THR A 176 1.36 1.63 -11.31
N ALA A 177 1.48 0.32 -11.05
CA ALA A 177 1.92 -0.67 -12.03
C ALA A 177 1.01 -0.82 -13.27
N ALA A 178 -0.29 -0.59 -13.10
CA ALA A 178 -1.28 -0.71 -14.18
C ALA A 178 -1.48 0.59 -14.99
N LEU A 179 -0.66 1.62 -14.72
CA LEU A 179 -0.81 2.95 -15.31
C LEU A 179 0.30 3.22 -16.34
N ASP A 180 0.00 4.08 -17.31
CA ASP A 180 1.04 4.61 -18.20
C ASP A 180 2.04 5.50 -17.41
N PRO A 181 3.28 5.67 -17.90
CA PRO A 181 4.35 6.33 -17.12
C PRO A 181 4.01 7.75 -16.66
N LYS A 182 3.32 8.54 -17.51
CA LYS A 182 2.93 9.92 -17.17
C LYS A 182 1.89 9.96 -16.05
N THR A 183 0.92 9.07 -16.14
CA THR A 183 -0.15 8.94 -15.14
C THR A 183 0.40 8.36 -13.83
N ALA A 184 1.30 7.36 -13.90
CA ALA A 184 2.00 6.81 -12.74
C ALA A 184 2.77 7.88 -11.97
N ALA A 185 3.56 8.73 -12.68
CA ALA A 185 4.28 9.84 -12.06
C ALA A 185 3.33 10.81 -11.33
N LYS A 186 2.16 11.13 -11.93
CA LYS A 186 1.17 11.99 -11.28
C LYS A 186 0.55 11.35 -10.03
N VAL A 187 0.24 10.06 -10.07
CA VAL A 187 -0.28 9.32 -8.91
C VAL A 187 0.78 9.27 -7.80
N MET A 188 2.06 9.08 -8.13
CA MET A 188 3.16 9.12 -7.15
C MET A 188 3.33 10.50 -6.52
N GLU A 189 3.19 11.59 -7.29
CA GLU A 189 3.19 12.96 -6.76
C GLU A 189 2.07 13.16 -5.75
N VAL A 190 0.84 12.74 -6.08
CA VAL A 190 -0.32 12.78 -5.18
C VAL A 190 -0.08 11.92 -3.93
N THR A 191 0.51 10.73 -4.09
CA THR A 191 0.87 9.85 -2.97
C THR A 191 1.80 10.57 -1.99
N ARG A 192 2.89 11.17 -2.49
CA ARG A 192 3.84 11.95 -1.66
C ARG A 192 3.15 13.11 -0.95
N THR A 193 2.28 13.82 -1.65
CA THR A 193 1.55 14.97 -1.09
C THR A 193 0.68 14.53 0.09
N LEU A 194 -0.14 13.50 -0.08
CA LEU A 194 -1.07 13.03 0.96
C LEU A 194 -0.33 12.38 2.14
N VAL A 195 0.72 11.60 1.88
CA VAL A 195 1.53 10.96 2.92
C VAL A 195 2.24 12.03 3.77
N ASN A 196 2.88 13.02 3.13
CA ASN A 196 3.63 14.06 3.84
C ASN A 196 2.70 15.02 4.60
N GLN A 197 1.56 15.38 4.01
CA GLN A 197 0.60 16.29 4.64
C GLN A 197 0.09 15.78 5.99
N ASP A 198 -0.18 14.48 6.09
CA ASP A 198 -0.74 13.85 7.27
C ASP A 198 0.30 13.00 8.05
N GLN A 199 1.59 13.04 7.66
CA GLN A 199 2.68 12.25 8.26
C GLN A 199 2.32 10.78 8.40
N LEU A 200 1.74 10.19 7.34
CA LEU A 200 1.23 8.83 7.37
C LEU A 200 2.36 7.81 7.40
N THR A 201 2.27 6.84 8.31
CA THR A 201 3.12 5.65 8.26
C THR A 201 2.73 4.80 7.06
N THR A 202 3.70 4.45 6.21
CA THR A 202 3.38 3.84 4.91
C THR A 202 4.25 2.62 4.62
N LEU A 203 3.63 1.55 4.15
CA LEU A 203 4.30 0.38 3.59
C LEU A 203 3.89 0.25 2.12
N MET A 204 4.83 0.54 1.21
CA MET A 204 4.62 0.52 -0.23
C MET A 204 5.34 -0.65 -0.86
N ILE A 205 4.61 -1.50 -1.58
CA ILE A 205 5.20 -2.49 -2.48
C ILE A 205 5.31 -1.87 -3.87
N THR A 206 6.47 -2.02 -4.49
CA THR A 206 6.71 -1.65 -5.87
C THR A 206 7.68 -2.63 -6.54
N HIS A 207 7.56 -2.79 -7.85
CA HIS A 207 8.56 -3.48 -8.66
C HIS A 207 9.52 -2.49 -9.33
N ASN A 208 9.22 -1.18 -9.30
CA ASN A 208 10.08 -0.14 -9.86
C ASN A 208 11.15 0.27 -8.85
N MET A 209 12.42 -0.05 -9.16
CA MET A 209 13.55 0.26 -8.27
C MET A 209 13.79 1.76 -8.10
N ARG A 210 13.52 2.57 -9.13
CA ARG A 210 13.68 4.03 -9.05
C ARG A 210 12.65 4.61 -8.07
N ASP A 211 11.39 4.19 -8.20
CA ASP A 211 10.34 4.61 -7.27
C ASP A 211 10.69 4.19 -5.83
N ALA A 212 11.22 2.96 -5.63
CA ALA A 212 11.62 2.49 -4.31
C ALA A 212 12.79 3.28 -3.71
N ILE A 213 13.76 3.70 -4.54
CA ILE A 213 14.88 4.54 -4.10
C ILE A 213 14.39 5.96 -3.76
N GLU A 214 13.49 6.52 -4.58
CA GLU A 214 13.00 7.87 -4.42
C GLU A 214 11.91 8.02 -3.35
N TYR A 215 11.12 6.95 -3.12
CA TYR A 215 10.01 6.97 -2.18
C TYR A 215 10.45 6.50 -0.78
N GLY A 216 9.97 7.24 0.24
CA GLY A 216 10.11 6.86 1.64
C GLY A 216 11.51 7.00 2.21
N ASP A 217 11.61 6.65 3.49
CA ASP A 217 12.80 6.86 4.32
C ASP A 217 13.69 5.61 4.34
N ARG A 218 13.09 4.44 4.06
CA ARG A 218 13.72 3.12 4.16
C ARG A 218 13.31 2.22 3.01
N LEU A 219 14.22 1.38 2.56
CA LEU A 219 14.02 0.42 1.49
C LEU A 219 14.31 -0.97 2.01
N LEU A 220 13.36 -1.87 1.80
CA LEU A 220 13.50 -3.29 2.10
C LEU A 220 13.50 -4.10 0.81
N MET A 221 14.36 -5.11 0.76
CA MET A 221 14.30 -6.10 -0.31
C MET A 221 13.94 -7.46 0.26
N MET A 222 12.95 -8.09 -0.36
CA MET A 222 12.50 -9.42 0.01
C MET A 222 12.95 -10.47 -1.02
N TYR A 223 13.40 -11.62 -0.50
CA TYR A 223 13.72 -12.79 -1.30
C TYR A 223 13.36 -14.07 -0.53
N GLY A 224 12.70 -15.02 -1.20
CA GLY A 224 12.38 -16.33 -0.63
C GLY A 224 11.62 -16.31 0.70
N GLY A 225 10.79 -15.28 0.92
CA GLY A 225 9.98 -15.10 2.14
C GLY A 225 10.70 -14.42 3.31
N ARG A 226 11.89 -13.83 3.07
CA ARG A 226 12.70 -13.13 4.08
C ARG A 226 13.03 -11.71 3.63
N ILE A 227 13.32 -10.82 4.57
CA ILE A 227 13.98 -9.53 4.29
C ILE A 227 15.48 -9.82 4.18
N VAL A 228 16.07 -9.49 3.03
CA VAL A 228 17.49 -9.76 2.74
C VAL A 228 18.32 -8.49 2.64
N VAL A 229 17.69 -7.35 2.37
CA VAL A 229 18.32 -6.01 2.39
C VAL A 229 17.41 -5.07 3.16
N ASP A 230 18.01 -4.22 3.98
CA ASP A 230 17.34 -3.21 4.79
C ASP A 230 18.24 -1.97 4.85
N VAL A 231 17.86 -0.92 4.11
CA VAL A 231 18.67 0.30 3.94
C VAL A 231 17.83 1.52 4.26
N ALA A 232 18.36 2.41 5.09
CA ALA A 232 17.68 3.62 5.54
C ALA A 232 18.60 4.85 5.57
N GLY A 233 18.03 6.03 5.75
CA GLY A 233 18.73 7.28 5.99
C GLY A 233 19.71 7.68 4.88
N GLU A 234 20.92 8.11 5.25
CA GLU A 234 21.91 8.61 4.29
C GLU A 234 22.46 7.55 3.33
N GLU A 235 22.43 6.28 3.73
CA GLU A 235 22.80 5.17 2.84
C GLU A 235 21.78 5.02 1.72
N LYS A 236 20.49 5.03 2.06
CA LYS A 236 19.41 4.96 1.05
C LYS A 236 19.45 6.13 0.07
N LYS A 237 19.73 7.36 0.55
CA LYS A 237 19.79 8.55 -0.32
C LYS A 237 20.87 8.49 -1.39
N LYS A 238 21.91 7.73 -1.15
CA LYS A 238 23.05 7.55 -2.08
C LYS A 238 22.90 6.33 -2.97
N LEU A 239 21.86 5.52 -2.75
CA LEU A 239 21.67 4.27 -3.43
C LEU A 239 21.37 4.48 -4.91
N THR A 240 22.05 3.73 -5.77
CA THR A 240 21.77 3.66 -7.20
C THR A 240 21.07 2.34 -7.55
N VAL A 241 20.37 2.29 -8.69
CA VAL A 241 19.76 1.04 -9.17
C VAL A 241 20.81 -0.06 -9.33
N GLU A 242 21.99 0.26 -9.83
CA GLU A 242 23.10 -0.70 -10.00
C GLU A 242 23.58 -1.29 -8.66
N GLN A 243 23.74 -0.45 -7.64
CA GLN A 243 24.09 -0.91 -6.29
C GLN A 243 23.00 -1.80 -5.70
N LEU A 244 21.73 -1.45 -5.92
CA LEU A 244 20.59 -2.23 -5.45
C LEU A 244 20.54 -3.61 -6.12
N LEU A 245 20.82 -3.70 -7.43
CA LEU A 245 20.96 -4.95 -8.17
C LEU A 245 22.10 -5.81 -7.63
N ASN A 246 23.26 -5.20 -7.36
CA ASN A 246 24.40 -5.91 -6.79
C ASN A 246 24.08 -6.47 -5.39
N MET A 247 23.41 -5.70 -4.53
CA MET A 247 22.94 -6.18 -3.23
C MET A 247 21.99 -7.37 -3.38
N PHE A 248 21.09 -7.32 -4.38
CA PHE A 248 20.17 -8.43 -4.65
C PHE A 248 20.91 -9.70 -5.06
N SER A 249 21.82 -9.62 -6.03
CA SER A 249 22.62 -10.76 -6.50
C SER A 249 23.41 -11.40 -5.37
N GLN A 250 24.05 -10.60 -4.51
CA GLN A 250 24.77 -11.09 -3.34
C GLN A 250 23.86 -11.78 -2.32
N ALA A 251 22.68 -11.20 -2.05
CA ALA A 251 21.75 -11.72 -1.05
C ALA A 251 20.97 -12.96 -1.53
N SER A 252 20.66 -13.05 -2.84
CA SER A 252 19.92 -14.16 -3.43
C SER A 252 20.80 -15.37 -3.79
N GLY A 253 22.13 -15.16 -3.91
CA GLY A 253 23.05 -16.20 -4.37
C GLY A 253 22.83 -16.63 -5.83
N SER A 254 22.07 -15.86 -6.61
CA SER A 254 21.78 -16.11 -8.01
C SER A 254 22.20 -14.93 -8.88
N ASP A 255 22.90 -15.22 -9.99
CA ASP A 255 23.19 -14.21 -11.01
C ASP A 255 21.96 -13.89 -11.90
N GLU A 256 20.85 -14.62 -11.71
CA GLU A 256 19.59 -14.36 -12.39
C GLU A 256 18.83 -13.24 -11.67
N VAL A 257 19.12 -12.02 -12.07
CA VAL A 257 18.25 -10.88 -11.81
C VAL A 257 17.01 -11.04 -12.68
N ASP A 258 15.84 -11.15 -12.09
CA ASP A 258 14.58 -11.24 -12.82
C ASP A 258 14.49 -10.05 -13.79
N ASP A 259 14.46 -10.30 -15.10
CA ASP A 259 14.46 -9.26 -16.16
C ASP A 259 13.39 -8.17 -15.94
N LYS A 260 12.31 -8.49 -15.21
CA LYS A 260 11.26 -7.54 -14.84
C LYS A 260 11.70 -6.50 -13.79
N LEU A 261 12.73 -6.79 -13.00
CA LEU A 261 13.29 -5.82 -12.04
C LEU A 261 14.23 -4.81 -12.72
N VAL A 262 14.73 -5.14 -13.93
CA VAL A 262 15.71 -4.32 -14.67
C VAL A 262 15.03 -3.41 -15.70
N LEU A 263 13.85 -3.81 -16.22
CA LEU A 263 13.20 -3.16 -17.37
C LEU A 263 12.09 -2.16 -17.01
N SER A 264 11.90 -1.88 -15.72
CA SER A 264 10.85 -0.93 -15.25
C SER A 264 11.39 0.46 -14.90
#